data_60b5ef93d1dd06a4a11ab526353bf13a
#
_entry.id   60b5ef93d1dd06a4a11ab526353bf13a
#
_cell.length_a   1.000
_cell.length_b   1.000
_cell.length_c   1.000
_cell.angle_alpha   90.00
_cell.angle_beta   90.00
_cell.angle_gamma   90.00
#
_symmetry.space_group_name_H-M   'P 1'
#
loop_
_entity.id
_entity.type
_entity.pdbx_description
1 polymer ?
#
loop_
_entity_poly.entity_id
_entity_poly.type
_entity_poly.pdbx_seq_one_letter_code
_entity_poly.pdbx_strand_id
1 'polypeptide(L)'
;MGIVKSETEKAFEILREGINEVIATTHGNAAPMGVIRHGKRLHMAVYLTSHTAQNIQTYPWVVLHITDDTRWFVKAAFSDPDPEEYVSETLEGISIQRLKELESWIACTCTIENKTAQQVLVSLTPVHVVQSSHVFHPVNRGYNSVIEATVHATRYVHTKDPILGDLISFHIGVAKKCGDSTVKEAIDLLLSYLKMHDCVV
;
A
#
# COMPACT_ATOMS: atom_id res chain seq x y z
N MET A 1 19.96 -20.92 23.35
CA MET A 1 19.70 -21.20 21.94
C MET A 1 18.42 -20.45 21.58
N GLY A 2 18.50 -19.31 20.88
CA GLY A 2 17.32 -18.52 20.50
C GLY A 2 16.52 -19.28 19.44
N ILE A 3 15.20 -19.34 19.60
CA ILE A 3 14.30 -19.92 18.59
C ILE A 3 14.37 -19.00 17.36
N VAL A 4 14.83 -19.53 16.23
CA VAL A 4 14.79 -18.79 14.94
C VAL A 4 13.34 -18.77 14.49
N LYS A 5 12.75 -17.56 14.42
CA LYS A 5 11.39 -17.35 13.95
C LYS A 5 11.31 -17.59 12.42
N SER A 6 10.23 -18.22 11.98
CA SER A 6 9.91 -18.30 10.55
C SER A 6 9.59 -16.91 9.98
N GLU A 7 9.70 -16.74 8.65
CA GLU A 7 9.36 -15.47 7.99
C GLU A 7 7.88 -15.10 8.21
N THR A 8 7.00 -16.10 8.28
CA THR A 8 5.58 -15.88 8.62
C THR A 8 5.41 -15.33 10.03
N GLU A 9 6.15 -15.85 11.03
CA GLU A 9 6.09 -15.33 12.39
C GLU A 9 6.61 -13.90 12.48
N LYS A 10 7.72 -13.59 11.79
CA LYS A 10 8.24 -12.21 11.69
C LYS A 10 7.21 -11.26 11.04
N ALA A 11 6.56 -11.68 9.94
CA ALA A 11 5.53 -10.88 9.30
C ALA A 11 4.34 -10.59 10.24
N PHE A 12 3.97 -11.56 11.08
CA PHE A 12 2.88 -11.39 12.05
C PHE A 12 3.23 -10.51 13.27
N GLU A 13 4.48 -10.22 13.48
CA GLU A 13 4.90 -9.20 14.46
C GLU A 13 4.69 -7.79 13.93
N ILE A 14 4.75 -7.62 12.61
CA ILE A 14 4.56 -6.34 11.92
C ILE A 14 3.07 -6.11 11.61
N LEU A 15 2.44 -7.07 10.94
CA LEU A 15 1.05 -6.95 10.50
C LEU A 15 0.08 -7.30 11.64
N ARG A 16 -0.84 -6.39 11.92
CA ARG A 16 -1.88 -6.58 12.95
C ARG A 16 -3.05 -7.40 12.40
N GLU A 17 -3.85 -7.97 13.31
CA GLU A 17 -5.15 -8.57 12.95
C GLU A 17 -6.05 -7.52 12.30
N GLY A 18 -6.76 -7.87 11.22
CA GLY A 18 -7.56 -6.97 10.40
C GLY A 18 -6.84 -6.45 9.18
N ILE A 19 -7.18 -5.26 8.71
CA ILE A 19 -6.64 -4.65 7.49
C ILE A 19 -5.42 -3.80 7.83
N ASN A 20 -4.33 -4.04 7.12
CA ASN A 20 -3.08 -3.29 7.22
C ASN A 20 -2.84 -2.56 5.90
N GLU A 21 -2.73 -1.25 5.93
CA GLU A 21 -2.42 -0.45 4.75
C GLU A 21 -0.93 -0.50 4.46
N VAL A 22 -0.59 -0.86 3.23
CA VAL A 22 0.79 -1.02 2.76
C VAL A 22 0.94 -0.47 1.35
N ILE A 23 2.18 -0.25 0.91
CA ILE A 23 2.45 -0.08 -0.52
C ILE A 23 2.88 -1.44 -1.06
N ALA A 24 2.10 -2.02 -1.95
CA ALA A 24 2.41 -3.30 -2.60
C ALA A 24 3.11 -3.07 -3.93
N THR A 25 4.30 -3.66 -4.12
CA THR A 25 4.98 -3.66 -5.41
C THR A 25 4.87 -5.02 -6.08
N THR A 26 4.66 -4.97 -7.39
CA THR A 26 4.74 -6.10 -8.31
C THR A 26 5.69 -5.73 -9.47
N HIS A 27 5.65 -6.41 -10.59
CA HIS A 27 6.53 -6.11 -11.72
C HIS A 27 6.27 -4.72 -12.31
N GLY A 28 7.15 -3.75 -12.04
CA GLY A 28 7.06 -2.37 -12.53
C GLY A 28 5.87 -1.54 -12.04
N ASN A 29 5.19 -1.99 -10.98
CA ASN A 29 4.00 -1.33 -10.45
C ASN A 29 4.08 -1.23 -8.93
N ALA A 30 3.58 -0.12 -8.38
CA ALA A 30 3.35 0.05 -6.95
C ALA A 30 1.93 0.58 -6.72
N ALA A 31 1.23 0.04 -5.72
CA ALA A 31 -0.12 0.49 -5.38
C ALA A 31 -0.38 0.41 -3.86
N PRO A 32 -1.15 1.36 -3.29
CA PRO A 32 -1.68 1.22 -1.94
C PRO A 32 -2.62 0.01 -1.88
N MET A 33 -2.43 -0.85 -0.90
CA MET A 33 -3.19 -2.08 -0.76
C MET A 33 -3.52 -2.38 0.69
N GLY A 34 -4.76 -2.78 0.95
CA GLY A 34 -5.17 -3.36 2.21
C GLY A 34 -4.81 -4.84 2.28
N VAL A 35 -3.84 -5.19 3.12
CA VAL A 35 -3.51 -6.60 3.43
C VAL A 35 -4.28 -7.04 4.66
N ILE A 36 -5.10 -8.05 4.49
CA ILE A 36 -5.96 -8.60 5.54
C ILE A 36 -5.23 -9.74 6.23
N ARG A 37 -5.02 -9.60 7.53
CA ARG A 37 -4.60 -10.69 8.39
C ARG A 37 -5.80 -11.27 9.13
N HIS A 38 -5.96 -12.58 9.06
CA HIS A 38 -6.92 -13.32 9.87
C HIS A 38 -6.26 -14.59 10.45
N GLY A 39 -5.93 -14.53 11.73
CA GLY A 39 -5.15 -15.57 12.40
C GLY A 39 -3.78 -15.77 11.75
N LYS A 40 -3.57 -16.95 11.14
CA LYS A 40 -2.32 -17.29 10.44
C LYS A 40 -2.40 -17.12 8.92
N ARG A 41 -3.41 -16.43 8.41
CA ARG A 41 -3.60 -16.20 6.98
C ARG A 41 -3.42 -14.74 6.64
N LEU A 42 -2.77 -14.50 5.50
CA LEU A 42 -2.67 -13.18 4.87
C LEU A 42 -3.30 -13.25 3.48
N HIS A 43 -4.12 -12.27 3.16
CA HIS A 43 -4.68 -12.13 1.82
C HIS A 43 -4.93 -10.67 1.47
N MET A 44 -5.08 -10.42 0.18
CA MET A 44 -5.52 -9.14 -0.35
C MET A 44 -6.57 -9.35 -1.44
N ALA A 45 -7.52 -8.41 -1.52
CA ALA A 45 -8.50 -8.35 -2.60
C ALA A 45 -8.02 -7.33 -3.63
N VAL A 46 -7.80 -7.77 -4.86
CA VAL A 46 -7.22 -6.96 -5.94
C VAL A 46 -8.22 -6.81 -7.07
N TYR A 47 -8.48 -5.57 -7.52
CA TYR A 47 -9.36 -5.33 -8.66
C TYR A 47 -8.75 -5.88 -9.94
N LEU A 48 -9.57 -6.61 -10.73
CA LEU A 48 -9.15 -7.29 -11.96
C LEU A 48 -8.54 -6.35 -13.01
N THR A 49 -8.96 -5.09 -13.01
CA THR A 49 -8.48 -4.07 -13.96
C THR A 49 -7.15 -3.45 -13.57
N SER A 50 -6.64 -3.74 -12.36
CA SER A 50 -5.39 -3.15 -11.87
C SER A 50 -4.16 -3.84 -12.46
N HIS A 51 -3.06 -3.10 -12.60
CA HIS A 51 -1.75 -3.64 -12.97
C HIS A 51 -1.29 -4.72 -11.98
N THR A 52 -1.56 -4.54 -10.68
CA THR A 52 -1.25 -5.54 -9.65
C THR A 52 -1.90 -6.89 -9.95
N ALA A 53 -3.19 -6.92 -10.33
CA ALA A 53 -3.89 -8.17 -10.65
C ALA A 53 -3.34 -8.82 -11.93
N GLN A 54 -2.96 -8.04 -12.93
CA GLN A 54 -2.36 -8.54 -14.16
C GLN A 54 -0.97 -9.12 -13.90
N ASN A 55 -0.15 -8.40 -13.11
CA ASN A 55 1.21 -8.80 -12.79
C ASN A 55 1.26 -10.11 -11.99
N ILE A 56 0.41 -10.26 -10.96
CA ILE A 56 0.39 -11.47 -10.12
C ILE A 56 0.06 -12.74 -10.90
N GLN A 57 -0.69 -12.64 -12.00
CA GLN A 57 -0.98 -13.80 -12.86
C GLN A 57 0.26 -14.33 -13.59
N THR A 58 1.22 -13.44 -13.89
CA THR A 58 2.46 -13.80 -14.61
C THR A 58 3.63 -13.97 -13.64
N TYR A 59 3.68 -13.11 -12.62
CA TYR A 59 4.74 -13.03 -11.61
C TYR A 59 4.11 -13.26 -10.24
N PRO A 60 4.05 -14.49 -9.72
CA PRO A 60 3.29 -14.83 -8.51
C PRO A 60 4.00 -14.39 -7.23
N TRP A 61 4.36 -13.12 -7.14
CA TRP A 61 4.97 -12.49 -5.98
C TRP A 61 4.48 -11.06 -5.77
N VAL A 62 4.59 -10.58 -4.56
CA VAL A 62 4.37 -9.20 -4.16
C VAL A 62 5.34 -8.83 -3.04
N VAL A 63 5.81 -7.58 -3.01
CA VAL A 63 6.51 -7.03 -1.86
C VAL A 63 5.62 -6.00 -1.19
N LEU A 64 5.38 -6.18 0.10
CA LEU A 64 4.58 -5.31 0.95
C LEU A 64 5.52 -4.37 1.70
N HIS A 65 5.50 -3.09 1.36
CA HIS A 65 6.29 -2.08 2.06
C HIS A 65 5.50 -1.49 3.20
N ILE A 66 6.15 -1.44 4.37
CA ILE A 66 5.61 -0.89 5.60
C ILE A 66 6.20 0.51 5.78
N THR A 67 5.38 1.53 5.72
CA THR A 67 5.82 2.92 5.83
C THR A 67 4.76 3.78 6.51
N ASP A 68 5.19 4.81 7.22
CA ASP A 68 4.36 5.90 7.74
C ASP A 68 4.48 7.19 6.89
N ASP A 69 5.25 7.13 5.80
CA ASP A 69 5.32 8.23 4.84
C ASP A 69 4.10 8.25 3.93
N THR A 70 3.17 9.15 4.25
CA THR A 70 1.90 9.30 3.51
C THR A 70 2.07 9.73 2.06
N ARG A 71 3.23 10.30 1.67
CA ARG A 71 3.52 10.67 0.27
C ARG A 71 3.53 9.46 -0.63
N TRP A 72 4.03 8.31 -0.15
CA TRP A 72 4.03 7.05 -0.89
C TRP A 72 2.62 6.53 -1.17
N PHE A 73 1.69 6.68 -0.22
CA PHE A 73 0.30 6.29 -0.44
C PHE A 73 -0.36 7.15 -1.51
N VAL A 74 -0.13 8.46 -1.49
CA VAL A 74 -0.66 9.36 -2.53
C VAL A 74 0.01 9.08 -3.88
N LYS A 75 1.34 9.02 -3.94
CA LYS A 75 2.08 8.77 -5.19
C LYS A 75 1.63 7.46 -5.85
N ALA A 76 1.70 6.36 -5.12
CA ALA A 76 1.38 5.03 -5.64
C ALA A 76 -0.12 4.83 -5.97
N ALA A 77 -1.02 5.70 -5.49
CA ALA A 77 -2.44 5.65 -5.84
C ALA A 77 -2.73 6.20 -7.25
N PHE A 78 -1.86 7.08 -7.79
CA PHE A 78 -2.11 7.82 -9.02
C PHE A 78 -1.03 7.64 -10.09
N SER A 79 0.15 7.15 -9.73
CA SER A 79 1.25 6.92 -10.67
C SER A 79 2.12 5.76 -10.23
N ASP A 80 2.64 5.01 -11.21
CA ASP A 80 3.71 4.06 -10.94
C ASP A 80 5.02 4.82 -10.68
N PRO A 81 5.86 4.35 -9.75
CA PRO A 81 7.21 4.88 -9.55
C PRO A 81 8.09 4.70 -10.80
N ASP A 82 9.07 5.58 -10.96
CA ASP A 82 10.02 5.47 -12.05
C ASP A 82 10.84 4.18 -11.95
N PRO A 83 11.29 3.58 -13.07
CA PRO A 83 12.10 2.35 -13.05
C PRO A 83 13.33 2.43 -12.15
N GLU A 84 13.91 3.63 -12.01
CA GLU A 84 15.08 3.88 -11.17
C GLU A 84 14.78 3.83 -9.66
N GLU A 85 13.52 3.95 -9.26
CA GLU A 85 13.10 3.86 -7.85
C GLU A 85 13.01 2.41 -7.37
N TYR A 86 13.04 1.45 -8.29
CA TYR A 86 13.06 0.03 -7.94
C TYR A 86 14.47 -0.53 -7.80
N VAL A 87 14.59 -1.57 -6.97
CA VAL A 87 15.72 -2.49 -6.96
C VAL A 87 15.21 -3.91 -7.18
N SER A 88 15.91 -4.66 -8.03
CA SER A 88 15.61 -6.08 -8.27
C SER A 88 16.49 -6.93 -7.37
N GLU A 89 15.90 -7.91 -6.71
CA GLU A 89 16.58 -8.87 -5.84
C GLU A 89 16.09 -10.29 -6.16
N THR A 90 16.95 -11.27 -5.92
CA THR A 90 16.56 -12.69 -6.05
C THR A 90 16.49 -13.31 -4.66
N LEU A 91 15.30 -13.76 -4.26
CA LEU A 91 15.02 -14.40 -2.98
C LEU A 91 14.46 -15.80 -3.24
N GLU A 92 15.12 -16.82 -2.71
CA GLU A 92 14.72 -18.22 -2.87
C GLU A 92 14.43 -18.62 -4.33
N GLY A 93 15.19 -18.07 -5.29
CA GLY A 93 15.03 -18.31 -6.72
C GLY A 93 13.94 -17.48 -7.41
N ILE A 94 13.26 -16.59 -6.69
CA ILE A 94 12.24 -15.68 -7.23
C ILE A 94 12.88 -14.29 -7.40
N SER A 95 12.82 -13.73 -8.61
CA SER A 95 13.24 -12.35 -8.86
C SER A 95 12.09 -11.41 -8.50
N ILE A 96 12.29 -10.57 -7.51
CA ILE A 96 11.34 -9.57 -7.03
C ILE A 96 11.81 -8.16 -7.36
N GLN A 97 10.89 -7.19 -7.33
CA GLN A 97 11.19 -5.76 -7.39
C GLN A 97 10.59 -5.06 -6.17
N ARG A 98 11.41 -4.27 -5.49
CA ARG A 98 11.00 -3.46 -4.34
C ARG A 98 11.43 -2.01 -4.50
N LEU A 99 10.77 -1.10 -3.78
CA LEU A 99 11.17 0.31 -3.71
C LEU A 99 12.45 0.47 -2.91
N LYS A 100 13.40 1.25 -3.42
CA LYS A 100 14.71 1.48 -2.79
C LYS A 100 14.61 2.19 -1.45
N GLU A 101 13.74 3.20 -1.39
CA GLU A 101 13.64 4.11 -0.23
C GLU A 101 12.89 3.50 0.96
N LEU A 102 12.11 2.44 0.73
CA LEU A 102 11.30 1.83 1.79
C LEU A 102 12.05 0.65 2.42
N GLU A 103 12.63 0.89 3.59
CA GLU A 103 13.54 -0.04 4.27
C GLU A 103 12.84 -1.23 4.93
N SER A 104 11.57 -1.09 5.32
CA SER A 104 10.81 -2.19 5.95
C SER A 104 9.86 -2.80 4.94
N TRP A 105 10.00 -4.11 4.70
CA TRP A 105 9.19 -4.79 3.71
C TRP A 105 9.08 -6.30 3.96
N ILE A 106 8.03 -6.88 3.37
CA ILE A 106 7.74 -8.32 3.42
C ILE A 106 7.59 -8.80 1.98
N ALA A 107 8.47 -9.67 1.51
CA ALA A 107 8.29 -10.37 0.25
C ALA A 107 7.37 -11.59 0.46
N CYS A 108 6.39 -11.74 -0.40
CA CYS A 108 5.42 -12.83 -0.37
C CYS A 108 5.32 -13.52 -1.73
N THR A 109 5.14 -14.82 -1.72
CA THR A 109 4.56 -15.54 -2.87
C THR A 109 3.05 -15.37 -2.86
N CYS A 110 2.45 -15.40 -4.07
CA CYS A 110 1.03 -15.16 -4.29
C CYS A 110 0.35 -16.43 -4.83
N THR A 111 -0.82 -16.75 -4.28
CA THR A 111 -1.71 -17.79 -4.82
C THR A 111 -3.09 -17.21 -5.01
N ILE A 112 -3.63 -17.27 -6.23
CA ILE A 112 -4.99 -16.82 -6.52
C ILE A 112 -5.94 -17.88 -5.98
N GLU A 113 -6.75 -17.53 -4.97
CA GLU A 113 -7.71 -18.44 -4.33
C GLU A 113 -9.08 -18.37 -4.99
N ASN A 114 -9.55 -17.17 -5.32
CA ASN A 114 -10.87 -16.97 -5.87
C ASN A 114 -10.88 -15.78 -6.81
N LYS A 115 -11.78 -15.82 -7.80
CA LYS A 115 -12.00 -14.75 -8.76
C LYS A 115 -13.49 -14.45 -8.88
N THR A 116 -13.86 -13.22 -8.60
CA THR A 116 -15.21 -12.67 -8.84
C THR A 116 -15.25 -11.93 -10.18
N ALA A 117 -16.38 -11.33 -10.53
CA ALA A 117 -16.48 -10.47 -11.71
C ALA A 117 -15.62 -9.19 -11.63
N GLN A 118 -15.24 -8.77 -10.41
CA GLN A 118 -14.56 -7.47 -10.19
C GLN A 118 -13.20 -7.62 -9.52
N GLN A 119 -12.95 -8.66 -8.74
CA GLN A 119 -11.77 -8.81 -7.90
C GLN A 119 -11.22 -10.24 -7.91
N VAL A 120 -9.94 -10.37 -7.66
CA VAL A 120 -9.29 -11.62 -7.26
C VAL A 120 -8.93 -11.56 -5.79
N LEU A 121 -9.19 -12.66 -5.09
CA LEU A 121 -8.67 -12.89 -3.74
C LEU A 121 -7.34 -13.62 -3.87
N VAL A 122 -6.29 -13.03 -3.31
CA VAL A 122 -4.91 -13.52 -3.38
C VAL A 122 -4.45 -13.88 -1.98
N SER A 123 -4.06 -15.13 -1.78
CA SER A 123 -3.38 -15.59 -0.56
C SER A 123 -1.90 -15.25 -0.63
N LEU A 124 -1.35 -14.79 0.49
CA LEU A 124 0.03 -14.34 0.60
C LEU A 124 0.81 -15.24 1.56
N THR A 125 1.95 -15.75 1.11
CA THR A 125 2.88 -16.51 1.95
C THR A 125 4.17 -15.73 2.09
N PRO A 126 4.51 -15.19 3.29
CA PRO A 126 5.77 -14.50 3.53
C PRO A 126 6.97 -15.42 3.30
N VAL A 127 7.92 -14.97 2.49
CA VAL A 127 9.17 -15.69 2.19
C VAL A 127 10.40 -14.96 2.70
N HIS A 128 10.29 -13.63 2.89
CA HIS A 128 11.40 -12.84 3.44
C HIS A 128 10.85 -11.57 4.11
N VAL A 129 11.39 -11.25 5.30
CA VAL A 129 11.00 -10.07 6.07
C VAL A 129 12.23 -9.25 6.40
N VAL A 130 12.22 -8.01 5.97
CA VAL A 130 13.22 -7.00 6.35
C VAL A 130 12.51 -5.94 7.17
N GLN A 131 13.07 -5.67 8.33
CA GLN A 131 12.55 -4.68 9.26
C GLN A 131 13.69 -3.76 9.66
N SER A 132 13.56 -2.48 9.33
CA SER A 132 14.49 -1.47 9.85
C SER A 132 14.21 -1.22 11.34
N SER A 133 15.11 -0.49 12.01
CA SER A 133 14.97 -0.22 13.44
C SER A 133 13.59 0.37 13.77
N HIS A 134 12.86 -0.30 14.68
CA HIS A 134 11.53 0.13 15.09
C HIS A 134 11.56 1.49 15.78
N VAL A 135 10.97 2.48 15.16
CA VAL A 135 10.53 3.69 15.84
C VAL A 135 9.02 3.55 16.06
N PHE A 136 8.59 3.50 17.32
CA PHE A 136 7.16 3.55 17.64
C PHE A 136 6.67 4.99 17.53
N HIS A 137 5.78 5.27 16.59
CA HIS A 137 5.11 6.55 16.50
C HIS A 137 3.74 6.50 17.18
N PRO A 138 3.34 7.55 17.92
CA PRO A 138 1.96 7.70 18.37
C PRO A 138 0.99 7.72 17.18
N VAL A 139 -0.26 7.31 17.43
CA VAL A 139 -1.32 7.44 16.41
C VAL A 139 -1.46 8.90 15.98
N ASN A 140 -1.23 9.19 14.70
CA ASN A 140 -1.37 10.52 14.12
C ASN A 140 -2.65 10.60 13.29
N ARG A 141 -3.59 11.43 13.74
CA ARG A 141 -4.88 11.63 13.04
C ARG A 141 -4.69 12.24 11.65
N GLY A 142 -3.65 13.07 11.46
CA GLY A 142 -3.33 13.64 10.17
C GLY A 142 -2.92 12.58 9.16
N TYR A 143 -2.06 11.64 9.58
CA TYR A 143 -1.66 10.48 8.77
C TYR A 143 -2.88 9.66 8.31
N ASN A 144 -3.71 9.23 9.25
CA ASN A 144 -4.90 8.43 8.93
C ASN A 144 -5.85 9.19 7.97
N SER A 145 -6.00 10.51 8.16
CA SER A 145 -6.86 11.32 7.30
C SER A 145 -6.31 11.48 5.88
N VAL A 146 -5.00 11.46 5.65
CA VAL A 146 -4.44 11.43 4.29
C VAL A 146 -4.78 10.10 3.60
N ILE A 147 -4.68 8.98 4.32
CA ILE A 147 -5.06 7.67 3.76
C ILE A 147 -6.53 7.67 3.33
N GLU A 148 -7.43 8.09 4.22
CA GLU A 148 -8.88 8.17 3.90
C GLU A 148 -9.17 9.12 2.74
N ALA A 149 -8.57 10.31 2.72
CA ALA A 149 -8.70 11.25 1.61
C ALA A 149 -8.25 10.62 0.28
N THR A 150 -7.13 9.89 0.30
CA THR A 150 -6.58 9.22 -0.89
C THR A 150 -7.52 8.12 -1.40
N VAL A 151 -8.06 7.28 -0.50
CA VAL A 151 -9.04 6.24 -0.84
C VAL A 151 -10.30 6.83 -1.48
N HIS A 152 -10.81 7.94 -0.94
CA HIS A 152 -11.95 8.64 -1.55
C HIS A 152 -11.59 9.27 -2.90
N ALA A 153 -10.40 9.86 -3.01
CA ALA A 153 -9.93 10.52 -4.23
C ALA A 153 -9.80 9.54 -5.42
N THR A 154 -9.29 8.33 -5.21
CA THR A 154 -9.21 7.31 -6.27
C THR A 154 -10.57 6.96 -6.89
N ARG A 155 -11.65 7.06 -6.13
CA ARG A 155 -13.02 6.87 -6.61
C ARG A 155 -13.59 8.14 -7.22
N TYR A 156 -13.33 9.29 -6.58
CA TYR A 156 -13.83 10.59 -7.00
C TYR A 156 -13.35 10.97 -8.41
N VAL A 157 -12.12 10.67 -8.78
CA VAL A 157 -11.61 10.96 -10.14
C VAL A 157 -12.43 10.28 -11.24
N HIS A 158 -13.06 9.14 -10.97
CA HIS A 158 -13.86 8.40 -11.91
C HIS A 158 -15.37 8.72 -11.82
N THR A 159 -15.89 8.94 -10.61
CA THR A 159 -17.34 9.09 -10.40
C THR A 159 -17.80 10.53 -10.35
N LYS A 160 -16.93 11.44 -9.94
CA LYS A 160 -17.26 12.85 -9.63
C LYS A 160 -18.39 12.98 -8.58
N ASP A 161 -18.58 11.96 -7.73
CA ASP A 161 -19.62 11.96 -6.70
C ASP A 161 -19.34 13.07 -5.68
N PRO A 162 -20.23 14.06 -5.52
CA PRO A 162 -20.03 15.18 -4.60
C PRO A 162 -19.83 14.75 -3.15
N ILE A 163 -20.42 13.65 -2.72
CA ILE A 163 -20.26 13.10 -1.36
C ILE A 163 -18.78 12.73 -1.13
N LEU A 164 -18.13 12.14 -2.12
CA LEU A 164 -16.70 11.83 -2.02
C LEU A 164 -15.87 13.11 -1.98
N GLY A 165 -16.23 14.14 -2.73
CA GLY A 165 -15.58 15.46 -2.68
C GLY A 165 -15.65 16.08 -1.27
N ASP A 166 -16.82 16.05 -0.63
CA ASP A 166 -17.02 16.54 0.73
C ASP A 166 -16.17 15.75 1.76
N LEU A 167 -16.12 14.42 1.63
CA LEU A 167 -15.30 13.58 2.49
C LEU A 167 -13.80 13.87 2.31
N ILE A 168 -13.34 14.05 1.09
CA ILE A 168 -11.94 14.43 0.81
C ILE A 168 -11.63 15.79 1.49
N SER A 169 -12.49 16.80 1.30
CA SER A 169 -12.33 18.11 1.93
C SER A 169 -12.27 18.03 3.46
N PHE A 170 -13.15 17.22 4.07
CA PHE A 170 -13.16 16.97 5.51
C PHE A 170 -11.83 16.38 5.99
N HIS A 171 -11.36 15.30 5.35
CA HIS A 171 -10.13 14.64 5.73
C HIS A 171 -8.89 15.50 5.49
N ILE A 172 -8.86 16.30 4.43
CA ILE A 172 -7.80 17.30 4.19
C ILE A 172 -7.78 18.34 5.34
N GLY A 173 -8.95 18.80 5.80
CA GLY A 173 -9.04 19.70 6.95
C GLY A 173 -8.44 19.11 8.23
N VAL A 174 -8.74 17.85 8.53
CA VAL A 174 -8.16 17.12 9.68
C VAL A 174 -6.66 16.95 9.51
N ALA A 175 -6.20 16.55 8.33
CA ALA A 175 -4.80 16.32 8.03
C ALA A 175 -3.96 17.61 8.16
N LYS A 176 -4.45 18.73 7.64
CA LYS A 176 -3.80 20.07 7.79
C LYS A 176 -3.67 20.50 9.25
N LYS A 177 -4.67 20.19 10.09
CA LYS A 177 -4.68 20.54 11.50
C LYS A 177 -3.77 19.68 12.36
N CYS A 178 -3.70 18.38 12.08
CA CYS A 178 -3.11 17.37 12.96
C CYS A 178 -1.79 16.79 12.42
N GLY A 179 -1.50 16.99 11.14
CA GLY A 179 -0.32 16.43 10.49
C GLY A 179 0.93 17.29 10.65
N ASP A 180 2.07 16.63 10.50
CA ASP A 180 3.39 17.23 10.39
C ASP A 180 3.68 17.78 8.98
N SER A 181 4.95 18.07 8.67
CA SER A 181 5.38 18.55 7.35
C SER A 181 5.15 17.51 6.25
N THR A 182 5.44 16.22 6.52
CA THR A 182 5.27 15.12 5.56
C THR A 182 3.80 14.92 5.18
N VAL A 183 2.91 14.97 6.18
CA VAL A 183 1.46 14.90 5.95
C VAL A 183 0.98 16.09 5.09
N LYS A 184 1.49 17.30 5.33
CA LYS A 184 1.15 18.49 4.53
C LYS A 184 1.63 18.36 3.09
N GLU A 185 2.85 17.89 2.87
CA GLU A 185 3.38 17.60 1.53
C GLU A 185 2.53 16.55 0.79
N ALA A 186 2.09 15.50 1.49
CA ALA A 186 1.19 14.50 0.93
C ALA A 186 -0.17 15.09 0.51
N ILE A 187 -0.73 16.03 1.29
CA ILE A 187 -1.95 16.75 0.91
C ILE A 187 -1.74 17.58 -0.35
N ASP A 188 -0.64 18.35 -0.42
CA ASP A 188 -0.34 19.18 -1.58
C ASP A 188 -0.17 18.33 -2.84
N LEU A 189 0.45 17.16 -2.71
CA LEU A 189 0.57 16.18 -3.77
C LEU A 189 -0.80 15.65 -4.19
N LEU A 190 -1.67 15.24 -3.25
CA LEU A 190 -3.03 14.78 -3.52
C LEU A 190 -3.84 15.83 -4.28
N LEU A 191 -3.80 17.07 -3.82
CA LEU A 191 -4.50 18.19 -4.48
C LEU A 191 -4.00 18.44 -5.90
N SER A 192 -2.70 18.28 -6.15
CA SER A 192 -2.12 18.39 -7.50
C SER A 192 -2.66 17.31 -8.43
N TYR A 193 -2.73 16.04 -7.98
CA TYR A 193 -3.31 14.95 -8.77
C TYR A 193 -4.81 15.15 -9.03
N LEU A 194 -5.58 15.57 -8.03
CA LEU A 194 -6.99 15.88 -8.22
C LEU A 194 -7.20 16.97 -9.27
N LYS A 195 -6.38 18.01 -9.24
CA LYS A 195 -6.41 19.09 -10.25
C LYS A 195 -6.09 18.58 -11.66
N MET A 196 -5.12 17.67 -11.81
CA MET A 196 -4.79 17.06 -13.11
C MET A 196 -5.94 16.22 -13.68
N HIS A 197 -6.86 15.75 -12.85
CA HIS A 197 -8.06 15.01 -13.22
C HIS A 197 -9.34 15.87 -13.26
N ASP A 198 -9.22 17.19 -13.31
CA ASP A 198 -10.34 18.14 -13.29
C ASP A 198 -11.28 17.92 -12.08
N CYS A 199 -10.71 17.60 -10.93
CA CYS A 199 -11.42 17.44 -9.66
C CYS A 199 -11.19 18.65 -8.77
N VAL A 200 -12.28 19.25 -8.30
CA VAL A 200 -12.26 20.36 -7.33
C VAL A 200 -12.82 19.84 -6.00
N VAL A 201 -12.09 20.04 -4.90
CA VAL A 201 -12.45 19.66 -3.53
C VAL A 201 -12.17 20.79 -2.56
#